data_a06368dffe2e3a04e55bfbbbdc5ce22a
#
_entry.id   a06368dffe2e3a04e55bfbbbdc5ce22a
#
_cell.length_a   1.000
_cell.length_b   1.000
_cell.length_c   1.000
_cell.angle_alpha   90.00
_cell.angle_beta   90.00
_cell.angle_gamma   90.00
#
_symmetry.space_group_name_H-M   'P 1'
#
loop_
_entity.id
_entity.type
_entity.pdbx_description
1 polymer ?
#
loop_
_entity_poly.entity_id
_entity_poly.type
_entity_poly.pdbx_seq_one_letter_code
_entity_poly.pdbx_strand_id
1 'polypeptide(L)'
;YSHLMEHPEGVPISAILFGGRRREVAPLVYEARDWAHGVMIGAGMASETTAAAVGQVGVVRRDSMAMKPFCGYNFADYWSHWLSFEGRAKQLPKVYHVNWFRQDKDGKFLWPGFGDNLRVLSWIVDRCEGRAQAKETPIGFLPRPEDIDLKGIKLSNDALQQLMNIDQSAWHAEIADIGKYLESYGTRMPQQLK
;
A
#
# COMPACT_ATOMS: atom_id res chain seq x y z
N TYR A 1 12.91 -9.55 20.12
CA TYR A 1 12.21 -8.72 21.11
C TYR A 1 13.09 -7.50 21.43
N SER A 2 12.62 -6.32 21.12
CA SER A 2 13.38 -5.09 21.34
C SER A 2 13.24 -4.64 22.80
N HIS A 3 14.36 -4.21 23.43
CA HIS A 3 14.34 -3.57 24.75
C HIS A 3 13.58 -2.23 24.77
N LEU A 4 13.29 -1.66 23.60
CA LEU A 4 12.51 -0.43 23.45
C LEU A 4 11.00 -0.65 23.50
N MET A 5 10.51 -1.90 23.54
CA MET A 5 9.08 -2.20 23.43
C MET A 5 8.25 -1.55 24.53
N GLU A 6 8.79 -1.42 25.73
CA GLU A 6 8.13 -0.81 26.89
C GLU A 6 8.76 0.54 27.28
N HIS A 7 9.44 1.19 26.32
CA HIS A 7 10.08 2.48 26.60
C HIS A 7 9.02 3.53 26.92
N PRO A 8 9.13 4.28 28.04
CA PRO A 8 8.06 5.21 28.48
C PRO A 8 7.79 6.34 27.50
N GLU A 9 8.77 6.75 26.70
CA GLU A 9 8.58 7.75 25.64
C GLU A 9 8.05 7.16 24.32
N GLY A 10 7.82 5.85 24.27
CA GLY A 10 7.45 5.13 23.04
C GLY A 10 8.61 5.03 22.04
N VAL A 11 8.29 4.62 20.84
CA VAL A 11 9.22 4.56 19.70
C VAL A 11 8.64 5.31 18.51
N PRO A 12 9.47 6.07 17.74
CA PRO A 12 8.97 6.76 16.55
C PRO A 12 8.56 5.75 15.48
N ILE A 13 7.48 6.06 14.76
CA ILE A 13 7.04 5.31 13.59
C ILE A 13 7.55 6.03 12.35
N SER A 14 8.38 5.38 11.55
CA SER A 14 8.97 5.96 10.33
C SER A 14 8.21 5.59 9.06
N ALA A 15 7.54 4.42 9.04
CA ALA A 15 6.79 3.94 7.91
C ALA A 15 5.51 3.24 8.32
N ILE A 16 4.46 3.40 7.51
CA ILE A 16 3.22 2.64 7.58
C ILE A 16 3.03 1.95 6.24
N LEU A 17 2.82 0.63 6.27
CA LEU A 17 2.64 -0.19 5.09
C LEU A 17 1.20 -0.69 5.02
N PHE A 18 0.50 -0.33 3.95
CA PHE A 18 -0.76 -0.96 3.59
C PHE A 18 -0.52 -2.02 2.53
N GLY A 19 -1.13 -3.18 2.67
CA GLY A 19 -0.97 -4.26 1.71
C GLY A 19 -2.23 -5.09 1.56
N GLY A 20 -2.58 -5.41 0.32
CA GLY A 20 -3.68 -6.28 -0.04
C GLY A 20 -3.25 -7.30 -1.08
N ARG A 21 -3.98 -8.39 -1.16
CA ARG A 21 -3.80 -9.38 -2.22
C ARG A 21 -4.41 -8.84 -3.51
N ARG A 22 -3.57 -8.47 -4.47
CA ARG A 22 -3.98 -7.98 -5.78
C ARG A 22 -3.18 -8.70 -6.86
N ARG A 23 -3.83 -9.51 -7.70
CA ARG A 23 -3.11 -10.18 -8.79
C ARG A 23 -2.81 -9.25 -9.96
N GLU A 24 -3.50 -8.13 -10.04
CA GLU A 24 -3.37 -7.13 -11.11
C GLU A 24 -3.32 -5.71 -10.53
N VAL A 25 -3.09 -4.72 -11.37
CA VAL A 25 -3.13 -3.26 -11.12
C VAL A 25 -2.03 -2.79 -10.18
N ALA A 26 -2.08 -3.17 -8.90
CA ALA A 26 -1.16 -2.65 -7.90
C ALA A 26 0.28 -3.15 -8.12
N PRO A 27 1.28 -2.24 -8.23
CA PRO A 27 2.69 -2.63 -8.34
C PRO A 27 3.21 -3.28 -7.03
N LEU A 28 4.43 -3.82 -7.08
CA LEU A 28 5.09 -4.44 -5.94
C LEU A 28 5.13 -3.53 -4.70
N VAL A 29 5.48 -2.26 -4.92
CA VAL A 29 5.52 -1.23 -3.88
C VAL A 29 5.41 0.17 -4.49
N TYR A 30 4.76 1.08 -3.79
CA TYR A 30 4.85 2.53 -4.04
C TYR A 30 4.68 3.33 -2.76
N GLU A 31 5.35 4.49 -2.70
CA GLU A 31 5.30 5.46 -1.59
C GLU A 31 4.27 6.55 -1.91
N ALA A 32 3.50 6.95 -0.92
CA ALA A 32 2.61 8.12 -1.03
C ALA A 32 3.41 9.42 -1.20
N ARG A 33 2.81 10.41 -1.88
CA ARG A 33 3.43 11.74 -2.06
C ARG A 33 3.47 12.56 -0.77
N ASP A 34 2.40 12.45 0.01
CA ASP A 34 2.17 13.18 1.24
C ASP A 34 1.27 12.38 2.18
N TRP A 35 0.95 12.94 3.32
CA TRP A 35 0.13 12.29 4.32
C TRP A 35 -1.30 12.04 3.86
N ALA A 36 -1.94 13.03 3.23
CA ALA A 36 -3.31 12.90 2.74
C ALA A 36 -3.42 11.80 1.67
N HIS A 37 -2.44 11.74 0.74
CA HIS A 37 -2.35 10.65 -0.23
C HIS A 37 -2.13 9.30 0.47
N GLY A 38 -1.33 9.24 1.52
CA GLY A 38 -1.14 8.03 2.33
C GLY A 38 -2.43 7.55 2.98
N VAL A 39 -3.22 8.46 3.54
CA VAL A 39 -4.56 8.14 4.09
C VAL A 39 -5.49 7.66 2.97
N MET A 40 -5.45 8.27 1.78
CA MET A 40 -6.23 7.84 0.61
C MET A 40 -5.86 6.41 0.18
N ILE A 41 -4.57 6.07 0.13
CA ILE A 41 -4.11 4.72 -0.18
C ILE A 41 -4.71 3.71 0.80
N GLY A 42 -4.64 4.00 2.11
CA GLY A 42 -5.22 3.13 3.13
C GLY A 42 -6.74 3.05 3.05
N ALA A 43 -7.42 4.19 2.84
CA ALA A 43 -8.88 4.26 2.72
C ALA A 43 -9.39 3.45 1.52
N GLY A 44 -8.74 3.58 0.37
CA GLY A 44 -9.09 2.89 -0.87
C GLY A 44 -8.57 1.47 -0.98
N MET A 45 -7.85 0.96 0.01
CA MET A 45 -7.24 -0.36 -0.06
C MET A 45 -8.24 -1.46 -0.40
N ALA A 46 -7.81 -2.41 -1.20
CA ALA A 46 -8.60 -3.57 -1.57
C ALA A 46 -7.77 -4.86 -1.50
N SER A 47 -8.45 -5.96 -1.24
CA SER A 47 -7.84 -7.29 -1.23
C SER A 47 -8.77 -8.31 -1.88
N GLU A 48 -8.20 -9.27 -2.60
CA GLU A 48 -8.93 -10.38 -3.17
C GLU A 48 -9.31 -11.41 -2.10
N THR A 49 -10.52 -11.96 -2.21
CA THR A 49 -10.98 -13.04 -1.36
C THR A 49 -10.14 -14.30 -1.55
N THR A 50 -9.88 -15.00 -0.45
CA THR A 50 -9.18 -16.29 -0.44
C THR A 50 -10.14 -17.45 -0.17
N ALA A 51 -9.65 -18.68 -0.27
CA ALA A 51 -10.42 -19.88 0.04
C ALA A 51 -10.97 -19.92 1.49
N ALA A 52 -10.38 -19.17 2.41
CA ALA A 52 -10.86 -19.04 3.78
C ALA A 52 -12.06 -18.11 3.93
N ALA A 53 -12.35 -17.28 2.90
CA ALA A 53 -13.49 -16.37 2.92
C ALA A 53 -14.76 -17.09 2.44
N VAL A 54 -15.90 -16.74 3.02
CA VAL A 54 -17.20 -17.19 2.51
C VAL A 54 -17.48 -16.52 1.17
N GLY A 55 -17.75 -17.30 0.14
CA GLY A 55 -18.07 -16.82 -1.20
C GLY A 55 -17.03 -17.19 -2.26
N GLN A 56 -17.04 -16.46 -3.38
CA GLN A 56 -16.16 -16.72 -4.52
C GLN A 56 -14.72 -16.27 -4.25
N VAL A 57 -13.74 -17.13 -4.57
CA VAL A 57 -12.30 -16.81 -4.49
C VAL A 57 -11.91 -15.83 -5.57
N GLY A 58 -10.98 -14.92 -5.26
CA GLY A 58 -10.40 -13.98 -6.22
C GLY A 58 -11.28 -12.75 -6.53
N VAL A 59 -12.33 -12.52 -5.75
CA VAL A 59 -13.14 -11.31 -5.86
C VAL A 59 -12.46 -10.17 -5.09
N VAL A 60 -12.21 -9.05 -5.77
CA VAL A 60 -11.65 -7.84 -5.15
C VAL A 60 -12.70 -7.22 -4.24
N ARG A 61 -12.35 -6.98 -2.98
CA ARG A 61 -13.20 -6.29 -2.01
C ARG A 61 -12.44 -5.11 -1.41
N ARG A 62 -13.14 -3.98 -1.25
CA ARG A 62 -12.62 -2.84 -0.50
C ARG A 62 -12.54 -3.20 0.98
N ASP A 63 -11.36 -3.02 1.54
CA ASP A 63 -11.04 -3.31 2.94
C ASP A 63 -10.16 -2.19 3.49
N SER A 64 -10.81 -1.07 3.80
CA SER A 64 -10.13 0.13 4.25
C SER A 64 -9.13 -0.17 5.37
N MET A 65 -7.86 0.18 5.14
CA MET A 65 -6.74 0.01 6.08
C MET A 65 -6.60 -1.42 6.62
N ALA A 66 -7.13 -2.44 5.91
CA ALA A 66 -7.24 -3.84 6.35
C ALA A 66 -7.98 -3.99 7.71
N MET A 67 -8.91 -3.09 8.01
CA MET A 67 -9.57 -2.98 9.32
C MET A 67 -11.09 -3.14 9.28
N LYS A 68 -11.67 -3.44 8.10
CA LYS A 68 -13.13 -3.44 7.95
C LYS A 68 -13.88 -4.29 8.98
N PRO A 69 -13.42 -5.50 9.39
CA PRO A 69 -14.07 -6.28 10.42
C PRO A 69 -13.91 -5.73 11.85
N PHE A 70 -12.97 -4.80 12.05
CA PHE A 70 -12.56 -4.34 13.38
C PHE A 70 -12.99 -2.90 13.69
N CYS A 71 -13.44 -2.13 12.70
CA CYS A 71 -13.88 -0.76 12.88
C CYS A 71 -15.38 -0.73 13.17
N GLY A 72 -15.76 -0.46 14.42
CA GLY A 72 -17.14 -0.44 14.88
C GLY A 72 -17.89 0.88 14.66
N TYR A 73 -17.36 1.82 13.88
CA TYR A 73 -17.97 3.11 13.56
C TYR A 73 -17.68 3.52 12.12
N ASN A 74 -18.15 4.70 11.70
CA ASN A 74 -17.99 5.15 10.32
C ASN A 74 -16.52 5.40 9.97
N PHE A 75 -16.03 4.74 8.92
CA PHE A 75 -14.65 4.90 8.50
C PHE A 75 -14.27 6.32 8.07
N ALA A 76 -15.20 7.13 7.60
CA ALA A 76 -14.94 8.53 7.27
C ALA A 76 -14.48 9.32 8.51
N ASP A 77 -15.01 9.00 9.70
CA ASP A 77 -14.57 9.59 10.96
C ASP A 77 -13.14 9.13 11.32
N TYR A 78 -12.84 7.85 11.03
CA TYR A 78 -11.50 7.30 11.24
C TYR A 78 -10.46 7.94 10.29
N TRP A 79 -10.79 8.11 9.02
CA TRP A 79 -9.92 8.81 8.06
C TRP A 79 -9.73 10.28 8.44
N SER A 80 -10.79 10.93 8.90
CA SER A 80 -10.71 12.32 9.41
C SER A 80 -9.75 12.42 10.58
N HIS A 81 -9.77 11.41 11.47
CA HIS A 81 -8.83 11.35 12.58
C HIS A 81 -7.38 11.21 12.07
N TRP A 82 -7.12 10.32 11.11
CA TRP A 82 -5.78 10.19 10.50
C TRP A 82 -5.33 11.51 9.85
N LEU A 83 -6.18 12.13 9.05
CA LEU A 83 -5.89 13.42 8.41
C LEU A 83 -5.57 14.51 9.45
N SER A 84 -6.20 14.48 10.61
CA SER A 84 -5.99 15.46 11.67
C SER A 84 -4.58 15.46 12.28
N PHE A 85 -3.76 14.43 12.01
CA PHE A 85 -2.35 14.43 12.43
C PHE A 85 -1.48 15.38 11.62
N GLU A 86 -1.90 15.75 10.41
CA GLU A 86 -1.22 16.76 9.62
C GLU A 86 -1.21 18.10 10.37
N GLY A 87 -0.04 18.68 10.54
CA GLY A 87 0.15 19.90 11.32
C GLY A 87 0.14 19.73 12.85
N ARG A 88 -0.22 18.55 13.38
CA ARG A 88 -0.18 18.24 14.84
C ARG A 88 1.04 17.43 15.23
N ALA A 89 1.46 16.50 14.39
CA ALA A 89 2.66 15.71 14.61
C ALA A 89 3.91 16.48 14.12
N LYS A 90 5.00 16.41 14.88
CA LYS A 90 6.28 17.02 14.47
C LYS A 90 6.83 16.38 13.20
N GLN A 91 6.63 15.07 13.06
CA GLN A 91 7.02 14.28 11.91
C GLN A 91 5.97 13.20 11.68
N LEU A 92 5.47 13.09 10.47
CA LEU A 92 4.57 12.03 10.05
C LEU A 92 5.36 10.89 9.42
N PRO A 93 4.97 9.63 9.65
CA PRO A 93 5.58 8.50 8.95
C PRO A 93 5.27 8.56 7.45
N LYS A 94 6.15 8.03 6.64
CA LYS A 94 5.87 7.77 5.23
C LYS A 94 4.89 6.63 5.09
N VAL A 95 4.02 6.70 4.09
CA VAL A 95 3.02 5.67 3.82
C VAL A 95 3.36 4.96 2.52
N TYR A 96 3.28 3.64 2.54
CA TYR A 96 3.56 2.77 1.41
C TYR A 96 2.40 1.81 1.16
N HIS A 97 2.20 1.48 -0.11
CA HIS A 97 1.43 0.31 -0.51
C HIS A 97 2.37 -0.80 -0.94
N VAL A 98 2.11 -2.04 -0.51
CA VAL A 98 2.87 -3.22 -0.92
C VAL A 98 1.94 -4.30 -1.47
N ASN A 99 2.38 -5.03 -2.50
CA ASN A 99 1.61 -6.11 -3.12
C ASN A 99 2.52 -7.28 -3.50
N TRP A 100 2.53 -8.33 -2.71
CA TRP A 100 3.32 -9.55 -2.94
C TRP A 100 2.68 -10.55 -3.91
N PHE A 101 1.46 -10.27 -4.43
CA PHE A 101 0.58 -11.26 -5.03
C PHE A 101 0.30 -11.02 -6.52
N ARG A 102 1.02 -10.09 -7.15
CA ARG A 102 0.87 -9.84 -8.58
C ARG A 102 1.20 -11.10 -9.38
N GLN A 103 0.36 -11.41 -10.38
CA GLN A 103 0.48 -12.59 -11.22
C GLN A 103 0.75 -12.20 -12.67
N ASP A 104 1.37 -13.13 -13.40
CA ASP A 104 1.46 -13.08 -14.85
C ASP A 104 0.16 -13.58 -15.52
N LYS A 105 0.14 -13.57 -16.86
CA LYS A 105 -0.99 -14.04 -17.67
C LYS A 105 -1.37 -15.51 -17.43
N ASP A 106 -0.47 -16.32 -16.91
CA ASP A 106 -0.65 -17.74 -16.64
C ASP A 106 -1.05 -18.00 -15.18
N GLY A 107 -1.26 -16.92 -14.39
CA GLY A 107 -1.65 -16.98 -12.98
C GLY A 107 -0.51 -17.31 -12.02
N LYS A 108 0.72 -17.28 -12.47
CA LYS A 108 1.90 -17.49 -11.63
C LYS A 108 2.31 -16.20 -10.93
N PHE A 109 2.66 -16.29 -9.66
CA PHE A 109 3.17 -15.14 -8.91
C PHE A 109 4.48 -14.63 -9.54
N LEU A 110 4.52 -13.33 -9.78
CA LEU A 110 5.70 -12.64 -10.30
C LEU A 110 6.76 -12.48 -9.20
N TRP A 111 6.35 -12.14 -7.98
CA TRP A 111 7.25 -12.01 -6.85
C TRP A 111 7.51 -13.38 -6.22
N PRO A 112 8.76 -13.75 -5.90
CA PRO A 112 9.09 -15.10 -5.42
C PRO A 112 8.47 -15.46 -4.08
N GLY A 113 8.17 -14.46 -3.25
CA GLY A 113 7.43 -14.68 -2.00
C GLY A 113 8.15 -14.23 -0.75
N PHE A 114 7.71 -14.79 0.37
CA PHE A 114 7.99 -14.30 1.71
C PHE A 114 9.49 -14.09 2.03
N GLY A 115 10.37 -15.01 1.61
CA GLY A 115 11.81 -14.92 1.87
C GLY A 115 12.47 -13.69 1.24
N ASP A 116 11.89 -13.14 0.18
CA ASP A 116 12.44 -12.01 -0.57
C ASP A 116 11.77 -10.65 -0.22
N ASN A 117 10.72 -10.66 0.60
CA ASN A 117 10.02 -9.42 0.98
C ASN A 117 10.93 -8.41 1.70
N LEU A 118 11.96 -8.89 2.42
CA LEU A 118 12.94 -8.02 3.10
C LEU A 118 13.65 -7.08 2.12
N ARG A 119 13.82 -7.46 0.85
CA ARG A 119 14.45 -6.61 -0.18
C ARG A 119 13.66 -5.32 -0.42
N VAL A 120 12.33 -5.45 -0.47
CA VAL A 120 11.43 -4.29 -0.57
C VAL A 120 11.40 -3.49 0.73
N LEU A 121 11.39 -4.17 1.88
CA LEU A 121 11.44 -3.50 3.19
C LEU A 121 12.75 -2.73 3.37
N SER A 122 13.88 -3.25 2.88
CA SER A 122 15.16 -2.53 2.89
C SER A 122 15.08 -1.23 2.08
N TRP A 123 14.49 -1.26 0.88
CA TRP A 123 14.26 -0.06 0.10
C TRP A 123 13.37 0.94 0.86
N ILE A 124 12.31 0.48 1.53
CA ILE A 124 11.42 1.35 2.33
C ILE A 124 12.20 2.03 3.47
N VAL A 125 13.05 1.27 4.18
CA VAL A 125 13.91 1.81 5.24
C VAL A 125 14.85 2.87 4.66
N ASP A 126 15.52 2.57 3.55
CA ASP A 126 16.43 3.50 2.88
C ASP A 126 15.73 4.76 2.39
N ARG A 127 14.45 4.65 1.96
CA ARG A 127 13.60 5.81 1.65
C ARG A 127 13.30 6.65 2.88
N CYS A 128 13.00 6.03 4.02
CA CYS A 128 12.75 6.73 5.28
C CYS A 128 13.98 7.49 5.77
N GLU A 129 15.16 6.93 5.54
CA GLU A 129 16.45 7.50 5.94
C GLU A 129 17.08 8.41 4.88
N GLY A 130 16.43 8.63 3.73
CA GLY A 130 16.91 9.49 2.66
C GLY A 130 18.08 8.92 1.84
N ARG A 131 18.36 7.61 1.96
CA ARG A 131 19.45 6.94 1.23
C ARG A 131 19.06 6.43 -0.14
N ALA A 132 17.78 6.09 -0.36
CA ALA A 132 17.29 5.62 -1.65
C ALA A 132 16.56 6.69 -2.43
N GLN A 133 16.73 6.67 -3.76
CA GLN A 133 15.95 7.47 -4.69
C GLN A 133 14.63 6.77 -5.05
N ALA A 134 13.74 7.48 -5.74
CA ALA A 134 12.51 6.93 -6.28
C ALA A 134 12.12 7.64 -7.58
N LYS A 135 11.37 6.95 -8.42
CA LYS A 135 10.78 7.49 -9.64
C LYS A 135 9.37 8.00 -9.31
N GLU A 136 9.12 9.27 -9.61
CA GLU A 136 7.77 9.81 -9.52
C GLU A 136 6.87 9.23 -10.63
N THR A 137 5.64 8.91 -10.27
CA THR A 137 4.63 8.33 -11.15
C THR A 137 3.25 8.90 -10.85
N PRO A 138 2.22 8.69 -11.69
CA PRO A 138 0.87 9.15 -11.40
C PRO A 138 0.27 8.64 -10.08
N ILE A 139 0.75 7.51 -9.54
CA ILE A 139 0.21 6.88 -8.33
C ILE A 139 1.11 7.08 -7.09
N GLY A 140 2.20 7.82 -7.19
CA GLY A 140 3.17 8.02 -6.11
C GLY A 140 4.59 7.70 -6.55
N PHE A 141 5.49 7.44 -5.61
CA PHE A 141 6.89 7.16 -5.89
C PHE A 141 7.16 5.66 -5.90
N LEU A 142 7.73 5.15 -6.99
CA LEU A 142 8.13 3.76 -7.13
C LEU A 142 9.66 3.62 -7.06
N PRO A 143 10.19 2.47 -6.61
CA PRO A 143 11.61 2.17 -6.82
C PRO A 143 11.92 2.08 -8.31
N ARG A 144 13.13 2.45 -8.69
CA ARG A 144 13.68 2.04 -9.99
C ARG A 144 14.11 0.58 -9.89
N PRO A 145 14.21 -0.17 -11.00
CA PRO A 145 14.64 -1.57 -10.97
C PRO A 145 15.94 -1.81 -10.21
N GLU A 146 16.90 -0.89 -10.34
CA GLU A 146 18.19 -0.92 -9.66
C GLU A 146 18.18 -0.59 -8.17
N ASP A 147 17.09 -0.03 -7.64
CA ASP A 147 16.98 0.34 -6.23
C ASP A 147 16.61 -0.84 -5.33
N ILE A 148 16.19 -1.97 -5.90
CA ILE A 148 15.91 -3.20 -5.15
C ILE A 148 17.05 -4.20 -5.38
N ASP A 149 17.68 -4.65 -4.30
CA ASP A 149 18.73 -5.67 -4.39
C ASP A 149 18.14 -7.02 -4.85
N LEU A 150 18.45 -7.38 -6.09
CA LEU A 150 18.01 -8.63 -6.71
C LEU A 150 19.09 -9.72 -6.70
N LYS A 151 20.21 -9.51 -6.01
CA LYS A 151 21.30 -10.50 -5.94
C LYS A 151 20.82 -11.82 -5.35
N GLY A 152 21.01 -12.90 -6.08
CA GLY A 152 20.65 -14.25 -5.66
C GLY A 152 19.17 -14.63 -5.81
N ILE A 153 18.31 -13.70 -6.26
CA ILE A 153 16.91 -13.98 -6.57
C ILE A 153 16.75 -14.48 -8.01
N LYS A 154 15.84 -15.43 -8.20
CA LYS A 154 15.47 -15.89 -9.55
C LYS A 154 14.28 -15.08 -10.07
N LEU A 155 14.52 -13.82 -10.42
CA LEU A 155 13.53 -12.91 -10.99
C LEU A 155 14.05 -12.44 -12.37
N SER A 156 13.26 -12.64 -13.42
CA SER A 156 13.59 -12.14 -14.74
C SER A 156 13.38 -10.62 -14.83
N ASN A 157 14.11 -9.96 -15.72
CA ASN A 157 13.90 -8.53 -15.99
C ASN A 157 12.47 -8.24 -16.44
N ASP A 158 11.86 -9.13 -17.22
CA ASP A 158 10.47 -9.00 -17.65
C ASP A 158 9.49 -9.07 -16.47
N ALA A 159 9.67 -10.01 -15.55
CA ALA A 159 8.86 -10.10 -14.34
C ALA A 159 9.03 -8.86 -13.44
N LEU A 160 10.24 -8.32 -13.32
CA LEU A 160 10.49 -7.09 -12.59
C LEU A 160 9.79 -5.88 -13.23
N GLN A 161 9.87 -5.76 -14.57
CA GLN A 161 9.16 -4.71 -15.29
C GLN A 161 7.64 -4.83 -15.08
N GLN A 162 7.08 -6.03 -15.16
CA GLN A 162 5.66 -6.26 -14.90
C GLN A 162 5.29 -5.87 -13.46
N LEU A 163 6.11 -6.22 -12.46
CA LEU A 163 5.89 -5.86 -11.04
C LEU A 163 5.85 -4.35 -10.81
N MET A 164 6.59 -3.56 -11.61
CA MET A 164 6.65 -2.09 -11.50
C MET A 164 5.75 -1.38 -12.50
N ASN A 165 5.08 -2.12 -13.40
CA ASN A 165 4.25 -1.51 -14.43
C ASN A 165 3.00 -0.87 -13.86
N ILE A 166 2.68 0.33 -14.36
CA ILE A 166 1.45 1.07 -14.10
C ILE A 166 0.64 1.10 -15.39
N ASP A 167 -0.38 0.26 -15.46
CA ASP A 167 -1.35 0.31 -16.55
C ASP A 167 -2.34 1.45 -16.31
N GLN A 168 -2.27 2.47 -17.15
CA GLN A 168 -3.08 3.68 -17.00
C GLN A 168 -4.58 3.37 -17.07
N SER A 169 -5.01 2.50 -17.98
CA SER A 169 -6.42 2.15 -18.15
C SER A 169 -6.95 1.40 -16.93
N ALA A 170 -6.18 0.42 -16.43
CA ALA A 170 -6.53 -0.33 -15.23
C ALA A 170 -6.58 0.58 -13.98
N TRP A 171 -5.67 1.55 -13.88
CA TRP A 171 -5.70 2.52 -12.78
C TRP A 171 -6.85 3.52 -12.86
N HIS A 172 -7.28 3.94 -14.06
CA HIS A 172 -8.49 4.75 -14.18
C HIS A 172 -9.72 4.01 -13.68
N ALA A 173 -9.86 2.72 -14.02
CA ALA A 173 -10.95 1.89 -13.51
C ALA A 173 -10.86 1.70 -11.97
N GLU A 174 -9.66 1.47 -11.44
CA GLU A 174 -9.41 1.33 -10.00
C GLU A 174 -9.78 2.60 -9.24
N ILE A 175 -9.36 3.77 -9.72
CA ILE A 175 -9.67 5.07 -9.11
C ILE A 175 -11.17 5.34 -9.14
N ALA A 176 -11.85 5.03 -10.24
CA ALA A 176 -13.30 5.17 -10.35
C ALA A 176 -14.04 4.27 -9.33
N ASP A 177 -13.55 3.05 -9.10
CA ASP A 177 -14.12 2.14 -8.11
C ASP A 177 -13.82 2.60 -6.67
N ILE A 178 -12.62 3.12 -6.40
CA ILE A 178 -12.30 3.76 -5.12
C ILE A 178 -13.25 4.93 -4.87
N GLY A 179 -13.46 5.80 -5.85
CA GLY A 179 -14.38 6.93 -5.74
C GLY A 179 -15.79 6.50 -5.32
N LYS A 180 -16.37 5.52 -6.04
CA LYS A 180 -17.69 4.95 -5.70
C LYS A 180 -17.73 4.39 -4.26
N TYR A 181 -16.67 3.69 -3.86
CA TYR A 181 -16.58 3.17 -2.49
C TYR A 181 -16.56 4.28 -1.45
N LEU A 182 -15.76 5.32 -1.66
CA LEU A 182 -15.65 6.45 -0.74
C LEU A 182 -16.96 7.26 -0.69
N GLU A 183 -17.63 7.48 -1.82
CA GLU A 183 -18.94 8.16 -1.88
C GLU A 183 -20.00 7.47 -1.03
N SER A 184 -19.91 6.15 -0.82
CA SER A 184 -20.85 5.40 0.01
C SER A 184 -20.87 5.83 1.49
N TYR A 185 -19.86 6.57 1.95
CA TYR A 185 -19.79 7.13 3.31
C TYR A 185 -20.50 8.48 3.45
N GLY A 186 -21.02 9.04 2.35
CA GLY A 186 -21.89 10.19 2.32
C GLY A 186 -21.25 11.48 2.83
N THR A 187 -22.02 12.27 3.59
CA THR A 187 -21.62 13.61 4.04
C THR A 187 -20.46 13.63 5.05
N ARG A 188 -20.16 12.51 5.68
CA ARG A 188 -19.04 12.38 6.63
C ARG A 188 -17.69 12.31 5.94
N MET A 189 -17.68 12.07 4.63
CA MET A 189 -16.47 11.94 3.84
C MET A 189 -15.59 13.19 3.96
N PRO A 190 -14.31 13.08 4.40
CA PRO A 190 -13.40 14.23 4.49
C PRO A 190 -13.18 14.87 3.11
N GLN A 191 -13.12 16.19 3.07
CA GLN A 191 -12.95 16.92 1.81
C GLN A 191 -11.61 16.61 1.12
N GLN A 192 -10.57 16.33 1.91
CA GLN A 192 -9.24 15.97 1.39
C GLN A 192 -9.19 14.62 0.66
N LEU A 193 -10.20 13.76 0.82
CA LEU A 193 -10.30 12.47 0.13
C LEU A 193 -11.38 12.46 -0.97
N LYS A 194 -11.97 13.60 -1.30
CA LYS A 194 -12.89 13.81 -2.44
C LYS A 194 -12.10 14.28 -3.64
#